data_3f77d9c1fa2b614e4ea6a756c4f9e614
#
_entry.id   3f77d9c1fa2b614e4ea6a756c4f9e614
#
_cell.length_a   1.000
_cell.length_b   1.000
_cell.length_c   1.000
_cell.angle_alpha   90.00
_cell.angle_beta   90.00
_cell.angle_gamma   90.00
#
_symmetry.space_group_name_H-M   'P 1'
#
loop_
_entity.id
_entity.type
_entity.pdbx_description
1 polymer ?
#
loop_
_entity_poly.entity_id
_entity_poly.type
_entity_poly.pdbx_seq_one_letter_code
_entity_poly.pdbx_strand_id
1 'polypeptide(L)'
;MQKIITLLAFALISLSNLSMSPADTPQATIEAIASKDLLAVGYVDLKTVDLGACLDWASQQNFVPPDIAPQVMALTGAADEFLRQAKNAGADHVFALVRQEDLNLNGRPLFVVSVADGHDANETLKSLRQSLGLLAIPNFEMEAWNNMVLGGTANQIAQAKTKPVVERPDFANAWKKFGGRDAGLMIFGNSDTRRVVRELWPSLDAPFENITGKLIADNLTSGGLSLDLPADLGAKVTLQTTDTASANVFRNAVNELKKIGLASDGKYAAMIPPNVAGALAAIGPEVSGNEVVLDLGSVLNDKAQLNGLLQPILSDSQPDQRENKMRQIMLAMLNFESAYQSFPAYAIVDKDEKPLLSWRVQILPFLEHTELYNKFKLDEPWDSPHNIKLVNEMPVLFADHSQELAELNKAGKTRFVVPFGERCIFSGAQGAKLGQITDGTSNTVAVVNVVPDAAVIWTKPVDWNVDLKAPKKGLFNEAHTIAHIARAAASVTFVTSDIDSKQLKG
;
A
#
# COMPACT_ATOMS: atom_id res chain seq x y z
N MET A 1 -12.65 -4.10 -4.55
CA MET A 1 -12.81 -5.56 -4.44
C MET A 1 -11.70 -6.29 -5.21
N GLN A 2 -11.55 -6.10 -6.52
CA GLN A 2 -10.52 -6.76 -7.34
C GLN A 2 -9.07 -6.51 -6.86
N LYS A 3 -8.72 -5.29 -6.42
CA LYS A 3 -7.40 -4.97 -5.85
C LYS A 3 -7.17 -5.56 -4.45
N ILE A 4 -8.23 -5.73 -3.66
CA ILE A 4 -8.16 -6.44 -2.36
C ILE A 4 -7.97 -7.93 -2.61
N ILE A 5 -8.63 -8.49 -3.61
CA ILE A 5 -8.45 -9.88 -4.03
C ILE A 5 -7.02 -10.09 -4.55
N THR A 6 -6.48 -9.15 -5.32
CA THR A 6 -5.09 -9.20 -5.81
C THR A 6 -4.08 -9.02 -4.67
N LEU A 7 -4.31 -8.11 -3.71
CA LEU A 7 -3.47 -7.93 -2.51
C LEU A 7 -3.61 -9.12 -1.55
N LEU A 8 -4.80 -9.67 -1.37
CA LEU A 8 -5.03 -10.88 -0.59
C LEU A 8 -4.44 -12.12 -1.29
N ALA A 9 -4.57 -12.26 -2.60
CA ALA A 9 -3.89 -13.31 -3.35
C ALA A 9 -2.36 -13.15 -3.27
N PHE A 10 -1.83 -11.93 -3.29
CA PHE A 10 -0.40 -11.66 -3.10
C PHE A 10 0.04 -11.75 -1.63
N ALA A 11 -0.80 -11.38 -0.66
CA ALA A 11 -0.54 -11.59 0.76
C ALA A 11 -0.74 -13.06 1.17
N LEU A 12 -1.67 -13.76 0.56
CA LEU A 12 -1.96 -15.18 0.80
C LEU A 12 -0.93 -16.12 0.14
N ILE A 13 -0.15 -15.63 -0.83
CA ILE A 13 1.05 -16.34 -1.30
C ILE A 13 2.18 -16.26 -0.26
N SER A 14 1.97 -15.63 0.89
CA SER A 14 3.02 -15.37 1.88
C SER A 14 2.91 -16.10 3.20
N LEU A 15 2.46 -17.34 3.29
CA LEU A 15 2.39 -17.95 4.61
C LEU A 15 2.34 -19.50 4.63
N SER A 16 3.28 -20.21 5.23
CA SER A 16 3.26 -21.37 6.15
C SER A 16 4.02 -22.68 5.92
N ASN A 17 4.11 -23.49 6.84
CA ASN A 17 4.95 -24.47 7.49
C ASN A 17 5.01 -25.95 6.97
N LEU A 18 6.09 -26.64 6.91
CA LEU A 18 6.76 -27.63 7.74
C LEU A 18 7.80 -28.53 7.03
N SER A 19 8.87 -28.78 7.75
CA SER A 19 9.88 -29.85 7.76
C SER A 19 10.57 -30.31 6.47
N MET A 20 11.88 -30.22 6.49
CA MET A 20 12.86 -30.41 5.43
C MET A 20 13.30 -31.85 5.20
N SER A 21 13.58 -32.15 3.92
CA SER A 21 14.59 -33.09 3.47
C SER A 21 15.74 -32.34 2.75
N PRO A 22 17.02 -32.75 2.85
CA PRO A 22 18.18 -31.89 2.55
C PRO A 22 18.65 -31.82 1.10
N ALA A 23 17.90 -32.19 0.08
CA ALA A 23 18.40 -32.30 -1.29
C ALA A 23 17.95 -31.19 -2.27
N ASP A 24 16.85 -30.52 -2.03
CA ASP A 24 16.34 -29.42 -2.89
C ASP A 24 16.19 -28.16 -2.10
N THR A 25 17.23 -27.36 -2.02
CA THR A 25 17.17 -26.15 -1.25
C THR A 25 16.53 -25.06 -2.11
N PRO A 26 15.50 -24.36 -1.59
CA PRO A 26 14.96 -23.12 -2.18
C PRO A 26 16.07 -22.13 -2.53
N GLN A 27 17.19 -22.21 -1.83
CA GLN A 27 18.44 -21.49 -2.09
C GLN A 27 18.95 -21.74 -3.52
N ALA A 28 18.98 -23.00 -3.99
CA ALA A 28 19.47 -23.35 -5.31
C ALA A 28 18.63 -22.72 -6.43
N THR A 29 17.31 -22.61 -6.23
CA THR A 29 16.42 -21.94 -7.19
C THR A 29 16.81 -20.46 -7.37
N ILE A 30 17.09 -19.75 -6.29
CA ILE A 30 17.48 -18.34 -6.36
C ILE A 30 18.90 -18.20 -6.88
N GLU A 31 19.83 -19.06 -6.47
CA GLU A 31 21.20 -19.05 -6.97
C GLU A 31 21.27 -19.27 -8.49
N ALA A 32 20.33 -20.03 -9.07
CA ALA A 32 20.24 -20.24 -10.51
C ALA A 32 19.87 -19.00 -11.32
N ILE A 33 19.31 -17.95 -10.68
CA ILE A 33 18.89 -16.69 -11.33
C ILE A 33 19.43 -15.45 -10.62
N ALA A 34 20.28 -15.65 -9.61
CA ALA A 34 20.85 -14.53 -8.85
C ALA A 34 21.78 -13.71 -9.74
N SER A 35 21.49 -12.43 -9.87
CA SER A 35 22.30 -11.45 -10.56
C SER A 35 22.94 -10.46 -9.58
N LYS A 36 23.99 -9.73 -10.04
CA LYS A 36 24.71 -8.76 -9.20
C LYS A 36 23.81 -7.63 -8.66
N ASP A 37 22.71 -7.35 -9.35
CA ASP A 37 21.77 -6.26 -9.04
C ASP A 37 20.57 -6.69 -8.16
N LEU A 38 20.56 -7.95 -7.67
CA LEU A 38 19.58 -8.42 -6.70
C LEU A 38 19.73 -7.67 -5.36
N LEU A 39 18.66 -7.01 -4.91
CA LEU A 39 18.62 -6.20 -3.69
C LEU A 39 17.83 -6.83 -2.57
N ALA A 40 16.74 -7.53 -2.90
CA ALA A 40 15.91 -8.18 -1.91
C ALA A 40 15.28 -9.47 -2.46
N VAL A 41 15.02 -10.41 -1.55
CA VAL A 41 14.30 -11.64 -1.82
C VAL A 41 13.23 -11.82 -0.74
N GLY A 42 11.97 -11.74 -1.14
CA GLY A 42 10.86 -12.26 -0.34
C GLY A 42 10.66 -13.73 -0.70
N TYR A 43 10.27 -14.55 0.26
CA TYR A 43 9.95 -15.95 0.01
C TYR A 43 8.80 -16.44 0.87
N VAL A 44 8.22 -17.51 0.39
CA VAL A 44 7.14 -18.24 1.05
C VAL A 44 7.26 -19.72 0.74
N ASP A 45 7.23 -20.53 1.77
CA ASP A 45 7.15 -21.98 1.67
C ASP A 45 5.69 -22.40 1.49
N LEU A 46 5.33 -22.82 0.28
CA LEU A 46 3.96 -23.24 -0.01
C LEU A 46 3.56 -24.53 0.71
N LYS A 47 4.52 -25.42 1.07
CA LYS A 47 4.24 -26.69 1.75
C LYS A 47 3.51 -26.46 3.06
N THR A 48 3.79 -25.39 3.65
CA THR A 48 3.46 -25.03 4.97
C THR A 48 2.25 -24.03 5.05
N VAL A 49 1.72 -23.43 3.94
CA VAL A 49 0.53 -22.53 3.97
C VAL A 49 -0.75 -23.27 4.42
N ASP A 50 -1.33 -22.87 5.56
CA ASP A 50 -2.67 -23.20 6.02
C ASP A 50 -3.51 -21.93 6.17
N LEU A 51 -4.26 -21.60 5.11
CA LEU A 51 -5.08 -20.38 5.11
C LEU A 51 -6.27 -20.51 6.06
N GLY A 52 -6.74 -21.74 6.30
CA GLY A 52 -7.79 -22.01 7.28
C GLY A 52 -7.32 -21.63 8.69
N ALA A 53 -6.13 -22.09 9.10
CA ALA A 53 -5.53 -21.74 10.39
C ALA A 53 -5.30 -20.23 10.50
N CYS A 54 -4.85 -19.57 9.43
CA CYS A 54 -4.67 -18.12 9.40
C CYS A 54 -6.00 -17.36 9.56
N LEU A 55 -7.07 -17.81 8.90
CA LEU A 55 -8.38 -17.21 9.01
C LEU A 55 -8.99 -17.43 10.39
N ASP A 56 -8.87 -18.63 10.93
CA ASP A 56 -9.34 -18.96 12.28
C ASP A 56 -8.64 -18.09 13.31
N TRP A 57 -7.31 -17.93 13.19
CA TRP A 57 -6.55 -17.05 14.03
C TRP A 57 -7.01 -15.58 13.88
N ALA A 58 -7.14 -15.06 12.65
CA ALA A 58 -7.60 -13.70 12.38
C ALA A 58 -9.01 -13.43 12.93
N SER A 59 -9.89 -14.43 12.85
CA SER A 59 -11.24 -14.38 13.40
C SER A 59 -11.23 -14.34 14.93
N GLN A 60 -10.40 -15.16 15.57
CA GLN A 60 -10.22 -15.15 17.02
C GLN A 60 -9.68 -13.81 17.54
N GLN A 61 -8.88 -13.11 16.71
CA GLN A 61 -8.36 -11.78 17.02
C GLN A 61 -9.37 -10.66 16.70
N ASN A 62 -10.56 -10.97 16.16
CA ASN A 62 -11.55 -10.01 15.66
C ASN A 62 -11.06 -9.11 14.52
N PHE A 63 -10.12 -9.60 13.68
CA PHE A 63 -9.66 -8.91 12.48
C PHE A 63 -10.62 -9.08 11.30
N VAL A 64 -11.48 -10.08 11.36
CA VAL A 64 -12.52 -10.30 10.36
C VAL A 64 -13.86 -9.81 10.93
N PRO A 65 -14.39 -8.67 10.45
CA PRO A 65 -15.70 -8.19 10.85
C PRO A 65 -16.80 -9.20 10.53
N PRO A 66 -17.79 -9.40 11.42
CA PRO A 66 -18.83 -10.41 11.21
C PRO A 66 -19.65 -10.24 9.93
N ASP A 67 -19.84 -9.01 9.47
CA ASP A 67 -20.59 -8.66 8.27
C ASP A 67 -19.91 -9.06 6.97
N ILE A 68 -18.57 -9.17 6.96
CA ILE A 68 -17.78 -9.63 5.80
C ILE A 68 -17.21 -11.04 5.98
N ALA A 69 -17.37 -11.67 7.15
CA ALA A 69 -16.82 -13.00 7.43
C ALA A 69 -17.23 -14.05 6.38
N PRO A 70 -18.50 -14.13 5.91
CA PRO A 70 -18.87 -15.08 4.87
C PRO A 70 -18.11 -14.88 3.54
N GLN A 71 -17.89 -13.63 3.15
CA GLN A 71 -17.15 -13.30 1.93
C GLN A 71 -15.66 -13.65 2.07
N VAL A 72 -15.07 -13.38 3.25
CA VAL A 72 -13.68 -13.74 3.55
C VAL A 72 -13.51 -15.25 3.54
N MET A 73 -14.42 -16.00 4.17
CA MET A 73 -14.41 -17.48 4.17
C MET A 73 -14.52 -18.06 2.76
N ALA A 74 -15.39 -17.52 1.91
CA ALA A 74 -15.52 -17.96 0.52
C ALA A 74 -14.23 -17.70 -0.29
N LEU A 75 -13.59 -16.55 -0.07
CA LEU A 75 -12.31 -16.21 -0.71
C LEU A 75 -11.19 -17.11 -0.21
N THR A 76 -11.13 -17.40 1.09
CA THR A 76 -10.14 -18.29 1.68
C THR A 76 -10.30 -19.70 1.11
N GLY A 77 -11.52 -20.22 1.01
CA GLY A 77 -11.78 -21.53 0.41
C GLY A 77 -11.32 -21.63 -1.05
N ALA A 78 -11.53 -20.56 -1.84
CA ALA A 78 -11.04 -20.50 -3.22
C ALA A 78 -9.50 -20.44 -3.27
N ALA A 79 -8.89 -19.72 -2.34
CA ALA A 79 -7.43 -19.63 -2.24
C ALA A 79 -6.80 -20.94 -1.76
N ASP A 80 -7.42 -21.66 -0.82
CA ASP A 80 -6.99 -22.99 -0.38
C ASP A 80 -7.02 -24.00 -1.54
N GLU A 81 -8.10 -23.96 -2.32
CA GLU A 81 -8.20 -24.83 -3.52
C GLU A 81 -7.11 -24.49 -4.53
N PHE A 82 -6.85 -23.21 -4.76
CA PHE A 82 -5.73 -22.76 -5.61
C PHE A 82 -4.39 -23.30 -5.10
N LEU A 83 -4.10 -23.12 -3.80
CA LEU A 83 -2.85 -23.60 -3.19
C LEU A 83 -2.73 -25.11 -3.28
N ARG A 84 -3.83 -25.83 -3.04
CA ARG A 84 -3.87 -27.29 -3.15
C ARG A 84 -3.55 -27.74 -4.58
N GLN A 85 -4.10 -27.09 -5.59
CA GLN A 85 -3.82 -27.38 -6.99
C GLN A 85 -2.37 -27.07 -7.36
N ALA A 86 -1.84 -25.93 -6.93
CA ALA A 86 -0.46 -25.54 -7.14
C ALA A 86 0.51 -26.54 -6.49
N LYS A 87 0.29 -26.91 -5.24
CA LYS A 87 1.09 -27.94 -4.52
C LYS A 87 1.05 -29.29 -5.23
N ASN A 88 -0.13 -29.75 -5.64
CA ASN A 88 -0.28 -31.02 -6.35
C ASN A 88 0.42 -31.01 -7.72
N ALA A 89 0.56 -29.84 -8.34
CA ALA A 89 1.33 -29.65 -9.57
C ALA A 89 2.83 -29.45 -9.33
N GLY A 90 3.30 -29.56 -8.08
CA GLY A 90 4.70 -29.46 -7.72
C GLY A 90 5.20 -28.10 -7.31
N ALA A 91 4.35 -27.07 -7.19
CA ALA A 91 4.78 -25.77 -6.67
C ALA A 91 5.24 -25.92 -5.20
N ASP A 92 6.45 -25.47 -4.91
CA ASP A 92 7.13 -25.70 -3.65
C ASP A 92 7.30 -24.41 -2.83
N HIS A 93 7.95 -23.41 -3.42
CA HIS A 93 8.13 -22.09 -2.83
C HIS A 93 7.76 -21.01 -3.84
N VAL A 94 7.34 -19.85 -3.33
CA VAL A 94 7.23 -18.64 -4.14
C VAL A 94 8.27 -17.64 -3.65
N PHE A 95 9.01 -17.07 -4.59
CA PHE A 95 9.96 -16.02 -4.35
C PHE A 95 9.53 -14.74 -5.06
N ALA A 96 9.80 -13.61 -4.43
CA ALA A 96 9.67 -12.27 -5.01
C ALA A 96 11.05 -11.62 -5.02
N LEU A 97 11.64 -11.48 -6.20
CA LEU A 97 12.97 -10.91 -6.38
C LEU A 97 12.85 -9.44 -6.76
N VAL A 98 13.50 -8.60 -5.98
CA VAL A 98 13.62 -7.17 -6.27
C VAL A 98 15.04 -6.88 -6.71
N ARG A 99 15.20 -6.44 -7.95
CA ARG A 99 16.48 -6.04 -8.53
C ARG A 99 16.54 -4.53 -8.62
N GLN A 100 17.74 -3.97 -8.73
CA GLN A 100 17.94 -2.51 -8.82
C GLN A 100 17.17 -1.89 -9.99
N GLU A 101 17.08 -2.56 -11.12
CA GLU A 101 16.33 -2.11 -12.28
C GLU A 101 14.80 -2.11 -12.07
N ASP A 102 14.29 -3.04 -11.25
CA ASP A 102 12.86 -3.17 -10.96
C ASP A 102 12.34 -1.95 -10.18
N LEU A 103 13.21 -1.25 -9.44
CA LEU A 103 12.85 -0.02 -8.70
C LEU A 103 12.37 1.11 -9.62
N ASN A 104 12.80 1.12 -10.88
CA ASN A 104 12.42 2.12 -11.89
C ASN A 104 11.12 1.78 -12.63
N LEU A 105 10.60 0.55 -12.48
CA LEU A 105 9.48 -0.01 -13.25
C LEU A 105 8.19 -0.15 -12.41
N ASN A 106 7.83 0.82 -11.61
CA ASN A 106 6.71 0.76 -10.67
C ASN A 106 6.84 -0.30 -9.56
N GLY A 107 8.08 -0.71 -9.23
CA GLY A 107 8.37 -1.53 -8.05
C GLY A 107 7.79 -2.96 -8.07
N ARG A 108 7.51 -3.52 -9.24
CA ARG A 108 7.02 -4.92 -9.32
C ARG A 108 8.18 -5.89 -9.26
N PRO A 109 8.18 -6.85 -8.30
CA PRO A 109 9.20 -7.89 -8.24
C PRO A 109 9.05 -8.89 -9.39
N LEU A 110 10.14 -9.58 -9.74
CA LEU A 110 10.08 -10.81 -10.50
C LEU A 110 9.66 -11.93 -9.56
N PHE A 111 8.61 -12.66 -9.89
CA PHE A 111 8.19 -13.84 -9.13
C PHE A 111 8.83 -15.09 -9.69
N VAL A 112 9.17 -16.01 -8.80
CA VAL A 112 9.73 -17.30 -9.12
C VAL A 112 9.02 -18.35 -8.28
N VAL A 113 8.43 -19.34 -8.93
CA VAL A 113 7.87 -20.51 -8.25
C VAL A 113 8.83 -21.67 -8.47
N SER A 114 9.43 -22.18 -7.40
CA SER A 114 10.22 -23.41 -7.47
C SER A 114 9.30 -24.62 -7.67
N VAL A 115 9.77 -25.57 -8.43
CA VAL A 115 9.04 -26.82 -8.70
C VAL A 115 9.78 -27.96 -8.02
N ALA A 116 9.06 -28.74 -7.23
CA ALA A 116 9.61 -29.88 -6.49
C ALA A 116 10.11 -30.97 -7.43
N ASP A 117 11.10 -31.72 -6.97
CA ASP A 117 11.67 -32.86 -7.72
C ASP A 117 10.59 -33.86 -8.15
N GLY A 118 10.76 -34.36 -9.38
CA GLY A 118 9.82 -35.29 -9.99
C GLY A 118 8.58 -34.63 -10.62
N HIS A 119 8.42 -33.32 -10.55
CA HIS A 119 7.36 -32.56 -11.21
C HIS A 119 7.88 -31.80 -12.42
N ASP A 120 6.98 -31.49 -13.38
CA ASP A 120 7.29 -30.71 -14.58
C ASP A 120 6.84 -29.25 -14.41
N ALA A 121 7.77 -28.32 -14.62
CA ALA A 121 7.50 -26.89 -14.55
C ALA A 121 6.40 -26.43 -15.52
N ASN A 122 6.19 -27.10 -16.66
CA ASN A 122 5.10 -26.78 -17.57
C ASN A 122 3.73 -27.20 -17.02
N GLU A 123 3.64 -28.33 -16.31
CA GLU A 123 2.39 -28.73 -15.64
C GLU A 123 2.09 -27.81 -14.45
N THR A 124 3.12 -27.41 -13.70
CA THR A 124 2.97 -26.38 -12.64
C THR A 124 2.50 -25.05 -13.25
N LEU A 125 3.11 -24.59 -14.34
CA LEU A 125 2.70 -23.38 -15.05
C LEU A 125 1.25 -23.45 -15.52
N LYS A 126 0.83 -24.59 -16.09
CA LYS A 126 -0.53 -24.81 -16.55
C LYS A 126 -1.54 -24.73 -15.40
N SER A 127 -1.24 -25.35 -14.26
CA SER A 127 -2.04 -25.26 -13.04
C SER A 127 -2.16 -23.81 -12.53
N LEU A 128 -1.05 -23.10 -12.43
CA LEU A 128 -1.01 -21.70 -12.01
C LEU A 128 -1.80 -20.80 -12.96
N ARG A 129 -1.65 -20.95 -14.28
CA ARG A 129 -2.40 -20.16 -15.28
C ARG A 129 -3.91 -20.42 -15.22
N GLN A 130 -4.31 -21.65 -15.04
CA GLN A 130 -5.72 -22.02 -14.96
C GLN A 130 -6.39 -21.35 -13.76
N SER A 131 -5.71 -21.26 -12.65
CA SER A 131 -6.22 -20.70 -11.40
C SER A 131 -6.06 -19.18 -11.32
N LEU A 132 -4.94 -18.62 -11.82
CA LEU A 132 -4.70 -17.16 -11.88
C LEU A 132 -5.38 -16.50 -13.08
N GLY A 133 -5.84 -17.24 -14.08
CA GLY A 133 -6.52 -16.71 -15.28
C GLY A 133 -7.80 -15.92 -14.96
N LEU A 134 -8.34 -16.08 -13.76
CA LEU A 134 -9.44 -15.26 -13.21
C LEU A 134 -8.97 -13.87 -12.73
N LEU A 135 -7.67 -13.67 -12.56
CA LEU A 135 -7.05 -12.44 -12.10
C LEU A 135 -6.28 -11.82 -13.27
N ALA A 136 -6.95 -11.07 -14.14
CA ALA A 136 -6.30 -10.35 -15.23
C ALA A 136 -5.37 -9.27 -14.65
N ILE A 137 -4.08 -9.60 -14.46
CA ILE A 137 -3.05 -8.66 -14.04
C ILE A 137 -2.45 -8.04 -15.30
N PRO A 138 -2.65 -6.73 -15.55
CA PRO A 138 -2.11 -6.09 -16.74
C PRO A 138 -0.59 -6.23 -16.84
N ASN A 139 -0.07 -6.60 -18.02
CA ASN A 139 1.36 -6.77 -18.32
C ASN A 139 2.07 -7.78 -17.41
N PHE A 140 1.38 -8.84 -16.96
CA PHE A 140 1.97 -9.94 -16.22
C PHE A 140 1.93 -11.22 -17.06
N GLU A 141 3.09 -11.80 -17.26
CA GLU A 141 3.27 -13.06 -17.99
C GLU A 141 3.86 -14.12 -17.07
N MET A 142 3.70 -15.37 -17.42
CA MET A 142 4.34 -16.49 -16.74
C MET A 142 4.95 -17.44 -17.76
N GLU A 143 6.13 -17.98 -17.44
CA GLU A 143 6.85 -18.90 -18.31
C GLU A 143 7.57 -19.96 -17.48
N ALA A 144 7.50 -21.23 -17.93
CA ALA A 144 8.31 -22.30 -17.37
C ALA A 144 9.74 -22.20 -17.91
N TRP A 145 10.72 -22.25 -17.02
CA TRP A 145 12.14 -22.21 -17.37
C TRP A 145 12.97 -23.03 -16.39
N ASN A 146 13.74 -23.98 -16.90
CA ASN A 146 14.39 -25.00 -16.08
C ASN A 146 13.37 -25.68 -15.15
N ASN A 147 13.70 -25.89 -13.88
CA ASN A 147 12.78 -26.47 -12.88
C ASN A 147 12.05 -25.37 -12.06
N MET A 148 11.56 -24.30 -12.72
CA MET A 148 10.85 -23.21 -12.08
C MET A 148 9.83 -22.55 -13.01
N VAL A 149 8.91 -21.78 -12.45
CA VAL A 149 8.01 -20.89 -13.19
C VAL A 149 8.36 -19.44 -12.86
N LEU A 150 8.67 -18.67 -13.89
CA LEU A 150 8.93 -17.23 -13.79
C LEU A 150 7.63 -16.44 -14.02
N GLY A 151 7.38 -15.41 -13.22
CA GLY A 151 6.23 -14.53 -13.34
C GLY A 151 6.64 -13.06 -13.25
N GLY A 152 6.23 -12.26 -14.22
CA GLY A 152 6.58 -10.84 -14.28
C GLY A 152 6.23 -10.21 -15.62
N THR A 153 6.83 -9.09 -15.95
CA THR A 153 6.74 -8.54 -17.30
C THR A 153 7.58 -9.37 -18.27
N ALA A 154 7.25 -9.38 -19.57
CA ALA A 154 8.03 -10.08 -20.59
C ALA A 154 9.52 -9.69 -20.54
N ASN A 155 9.82 -8.41 -20.29
CA ASN A 155 11.20 -7.93 -20.16
C ASN A 155 11.91 -8.51 -18.92
N GLN A 156 11.24 -8.55 -17.76
CA GLN A 156 11.82 -9.14 -16.53
C GLN A 156 12.14 -10.62 -16.71
N ILE A 157 11.24 -11.38 -17.34
CA ILE A 157 11.44 -12.80 -17.62
C ILE A 157 12.60 -12.99 -18.59
N ALA A 158 12.65 -12.23 -19.69
CA ALA A 158 13.74 -12.31 -20.67
C ALA A 158 15.10 -12.00 -20.03
N GLN A 159 15.17 -10.98 -19.19
CA GLN A 159 16.38 -10.60 -18.47
C GLN A 159 16.80 -11.67 -17.45
N ALA A 160 15.87 -12.26 -16.70
CA ALA A 160 16.17 -13.33 -15.75
C ALA A 160 16.83 -14.55 -16.45
N LYS A 161 16.43 -14.82 -17.69
CA LYS A 161 16.97 -15.94 -18.50
C LYS A 161 18.31 -15.66 -19.16
N THR A 162 18.64 -14.39 -19.38
CA THR A 162 19.81 -13.98 -20.17
C THR A 162 20.92 -13.32 -19.36
N LYS A 163 20.63 -12.78 -18.20
CA LYS A 163 21.63 -12.17 -17.32
C LYS A 163 22.63 -13.21 -16.81
N PRO A 164 23.91 -12.85 -16.70
CA PRO A 164 24.90 -13.71 -16.07
C PRO A 164 24.53 -13.99 -14.62
N VAL A 165 24.45 -15.26 -14.29
CA VAL A 165 24.34 -15.72 -12.91
C VAL A 165 25.66 -15.47 -12.22
N VAL A 166 25.61 -14.93 -11.01
CA VAL A 166 26.80 -14.66 -10.19
C VAL A 166 26.67 -15.32 -8.83
N GLU A 167 27.76 -15.78 -8.29
CA GLU A 167 27.78 -16.27 -6.91
C GLU A 167 27.43 -15.14 -5.94
N ARG A 168 26.50 -15.41 -5.06
CA ARG A 168 25.98 -14.45 -4.04
C ARG A 168 26.15 -15.06 -2.64
N PRO A 169 27.39 -15.08 -2.11
CA PRO A 169 27.63 -15.59 -0.76
C PRO A 169 26.89 -14.82 0.32
N ASP A 170 26.58 -13.53 0.08
CA ASP A 170 25.73 -12.72 0.93
C ASP A 170 24.29 -13.29 1.00
N PHE A 171 23.73 -13.71 -0.13
CA PHE A 171 22.43 -14.39 -0.15
C PHE A 171 22.49 -15.73 0.55
N ALA A 172 23.49 -16.56 0.23
CA ALA A 172 23.65 -17.87 0.86
C ALA A 172 23.76 -17.79 2.39
N ASN A 173 24.50 -16.80 2.89
CA ASN A 173 24.65 -16.55 4.32
C ASN A 173 23.34 -16.03 4.93
N ALA A 174 22.61 -15.16 4.26
CA ALA A 174 21.32 -14.68 4.73
C ALA A 174 20.28 -15.81 4.72
N TRP A 175 20.27 -16.66 3.68
CA TRP A 175 19.35 -17.80 3.62
C TRP A 175 19.54 -18.76 4.81
N LYS A 176 20.77 -19.07 5.19
CA LYS A 176 21.06 -19.90 6.38
C LYS A 176 20.50 -19.30 7.65
N LYS A 177 20.33 -17.99 7.73
CA LYS A 177 19.88 -17.29 8.92
C LYS A 177 18.39 -16.99 8.93
N PHE A 178 17.86 -16.60 7.80
CA PHE A 178 16.49 -16.08 7.65
C PHE A 178 15.57 -17.04 6.91
N GLY A 179 16.14 -17.96 6.10
CA GLY A 179 15.41 -18.99 5.39
C GLY A 179 14.95 -20.14 6.28
N GLY A 180 14.10 -21.00 5.74
CA GLY A 180 13.59 -22.17 6.46
C GLY A 180 12.50 -21.87 7.50
N ARG A 181 11.91 -20.70 7.43
CA ARG A 181 10.67 -20.30 8.09
C ARG A 181 9.55 -20.27 7.05
N ASP A 182 8.35 -20.05 7.50
CA ASP A 182 7.16 -20.08 6.66
C ASP A 182 7.17 -19.04 5.58
N ALA A 183 7.63 -17.84 5.96
CA ALA A 183 7.86 -16.76 5.03
C ALA A 183 9.01 -15.87 5.52
N GLY A 184 9.54 -15.07 4.63
CA GLY A 184 10.55 -14.09 5.00
C GLY A 184 10.88 -13.11 3.90
N LEU A 185 11.63 -12.10 4.32
CA LEU A 185 12.20 -11.07 3.45
C LEU A 185 13.67 -10.90 3.80
N MET A 186 14.53 -10.92 2.82
CA MET A 186 15.96 -10.65 2.96
C MET A 186 16.34 -9.46 2.09
N ILE A 187 17.16 -8.56 2.61
CA ILE A 187 17.62 -7.35 1.94
C ILE A 187 19.14 -7.35 1.92
N PHE A 188 19.72 -7.03 0.77
CA PHE A 188 21.15 -7.03 0.51
C PHE A 188 21.59 -5.67 -0.04
N GLY A 189 22.77 -5.23 0.31
CA GLY A 189 23.38 -4.05 -0.32
C GLY A 189 24.44 -4.48 -1.33
N ASN A 190 24.24 -4.22 -2.61
CA ASN A 190 25.33 -4.32 -3.60
C ASN A 190 26.26 -3.11 -3.53
N SER A 191 27.38 -3.13 -4.29
CA SER A 191 28.37 -2.04 -4.30
C SER A 191 27.76 -0.67 -4.64
N ASP A 192 26.82 -0.66 -5.59
CA ASP A 192 26.20 0.57 -6.08
C ASP A 192 25.21 1.14 -5.06
N THR A 193 24.35 0.30 -4.46
CA THR A 193 23.43 0.73 -3.39
C THR A 193 24.19 1.19 -2.15
N ARG A 194 25.29 0.51 -1.78
CA ARG A 194 26.15 0.95 -0.66
C ARG A 194 26.79 2.30 -0.94
N ARG A 195 27.23 2.55 -2.18
CA ARG A 195 27.76 3.87 -2.57
C ARG A 195 26.68 4.94 -2.47
N VAL A 196 25.49 4.69 -3.01
CA VAL A 196 24.35 5.62 -2.94
C VAL A 196 23.99 5.93 -1.50
N VAL A 197 23.88 4.92 -0.65
CA VAL A 197 23.61 5.10 0.79
C VAL A 197 24.71 5.92 1.45
N ARG A 198 25.97 5.63 1.16
CA ARG A 198 27.10 6.36 1.75
C ARG A 198 27.12 7.85 1.38
N GLU A 199 26.78 8.18 0.13
CA GLU A 199 26.89 9.53 -0.42
C GLU A 199 25.61 10.36 -0.24
N LEU A 200 24.44 9.74 -0.35
CA LEU A 200 23.15 10.43 -0.41
C LEU A 200 22.30 10.27 0.85
N TRP A 201 22.77 9.49 1.87
CA TRP A 201 22.01 9.37 3.11
C TRP A 201 21.87 10.74 3.78
N PRO A 202 20.65 11.16 4.15
CA PRO A 202 20.47 12.46 4.78
C PRO A 202 21.13 12.51 6.15
N SER A 203 21.59 13.68 6.54
CA SER A 203 21.97 13.93 7.92
C SER A 203 20.70 13.86 8.78
N LEU A 204 20.74 13.06 9.83
CA LEU A 204 19.64 12.93 10.76
C LEU A 204 19.87 13.87 11.96
N ASP A 205 18.79 14.45 12.49
CA ASP A 205 18.85 15.25 13.73
C ASP A 205 19.05 14.35 14.95
N ALA A 206 19.49 14.94 16.08
CA ALA A 206 19.57 14.24 17.35
C ALA A 206 18.25 13.55 17.70
N PRO A 207 18.32 12.33 18.23
CA PRO A 207 19.49 11.59 18.68
C PRO A 207 20.06 10.62 17.62
N PHE A 208 19.72 10.78 16.34
CA PHE A 208 20.09 9.85 15.25
C PHE A 208 21.28 10.33 14.39
N GLU A 209 21.92 11.43 14.78
CA GLU A 209 23.06 12.01 14.05
C GLU A 209 24.22 11.03 13.84
N ASN A 210 24.31 9.99 14.67
CA ASN A 210 25.34 8.95 14.58
C ASN A 210 24.98 7.86 13.53
N ILE A 211 23.75 7.82 13.02
CA ILE A 211 23.35 6.89 11.96
C ILE A 211 23.65 7.53 10.61
N THR A 212 24.91 7.45 10.23
CA THR A 212 25.40 8.02 8.98
C THR A 212 25.27 7.02 7.83
N GLY A 213 25.20 7.54 6.60
CA GLY A 213 25.23 6.68 5.41
C GLY A 213 26.49 5.82 5.32
N LYS A 214 27.63 6.36 5.81
CA LYS A 214 28.87 5.59 5.92
C LYS A 214 28.74 4.43 6.90
N LEU A 215 28.15 4.66 8.10
CA LEU A 215 27.92 3.59 9.09
C LEU A 215 27.09 2.46 8.48
N ILE A 216 25.96 2.80 7.83
CA ILE A 216 25.05 1.80 7.23
C ILE A 216 25.77 1.07 6.09
N ALA A 217 26.35 1.80 5.15
CA ALA A 217 26.98 1.22 3.97
C ALA A 217 28.18 0.33 4.27
N ASP A 218 28.96 0.67 5.29
CA ASP A 218 30.19 -0.04 5.63
C ASP A 218 29.95 -1.20 6.61
N ASN A 219 28.91 -1.11 7.45
CA ASN A 219 28.76 -2.03 8.58
C ASN A 219 27.49 -2.90 8.53
N LEU A 220 26.43 -2.50 7.80
CA LEU A 220 25.27 -3.36 7.63
C LEU A 220 25.49 -4.30 6.43
N THR A 221 25.55 -5.60 6.67
CA THR A 221 25.80 -6.59 5.60
C THR A 221 24.52 -7.10 4.97
N SER A 222 23.49 -7.35 5.77
CA SER A 222 22.15 -7.73 5.31
C SER A 222 21.12 -7.44 6.41
N GLY A 223 19.85 -7.44 6.03
CA GLY A 223 18.72 -7.40 6.95
C GLY A 223 17.70 -8.46 6.56
N GLY A 224 16.96 -8.97 7.52
CA GLY A 224 15.92 -9.95 7.24
C GLY A 224 14.75 -9.87 8.21
N LEU A 225 13.58 -10.22 7.69
CA LEU A 225 12.38 -10.52 8.45
C LEU A 225 12.10 -12.01 8.24
N SER A 226 11.92 -12.76 9.30
CA SER A 226 11.44 -14.12 9.27
C SER A 226 10.11 -14.22 9.98
N LEU A 227 9.19 -15.00 9.42
CA LEU A 227 7.83 -15.16 9.91
C LEU A 227 7.52 -16.64 10.11
N ASP A 228 6.98 -16.95 11.27
CA ASP A 228 6.28 -18.21 11.55
C ASP A 228 4.79 -17.89 11.69
N LEU A 229 3.95 -18.74 11.12
CA LEU A 229 2.54 -18.46 11.04
C LEU A 229 1.70 -19.24 12.05
N PRO A 230 0.38 -18.92 12.17
CA PRO A 230 -0.50 -19.65 13.06
C PRO A 230 -0.48 -21.17 12.75
N ALA A 231 -0.39 -22.05 13.82
CA ALA A 231 -0.69 -21.74 15.24
C ALA A 231 0.44 -21.08 16.06
N ASP A 232 1.67 -21.02 15.58
CA ASP A 232 2.83 -20.51 16.35
C ASP A 232 3.30 -19.17 15.75
N LEU A 233 2.42 -18.16 15.78
CA LEU A 233 2.72 -16.86 15.19
C LEU A 233 3.99 -16.26 15.80
N GLY A 234 4.99 -16.05 14.96
CA GLY A 234 6.26 -15.45 15.31
C GLY A 234 6.80 -14.57 14.22
N ALA A 235 7.50 -13.51 14.59
CA ALA A 235 8.24 -12.69 13.66
C ALA A 235 9.53 -12.20 14.28
N LYS A 236 10.61 -12.24 13.50
CA LYS A 236 11.92 -11.72 13.91
C LYS A 236 12.49 -10.83 12.82
N VAL A 237 12.90 -9.64 13.24
CA VAL A 237 13.72 -8.76 12.40
C VAL A 237 15.16 -8.92 12.86
N THR A 238 16.04 -9.23 11.93
CA THR A 238 17.48 -9.37 12.23
C THR A 238 18.28 -8.46 11.30
N LEU A 239 19.19 -7.69 11.87
CA LEU A 239 20.19 -6.91 11.16
C LEU A 239 21.54 -7.60 11.34
N GLN A 240 22.18 -7.94 10.23
CA GLN A 240 23.51 -8.52 10.20
C GLN A 240 24.54 -7.42 9.98
N THR A 241 25.50 -7.31 10.88
CA THR A 241 26.57 -6.30 10.81
C THR A 241 27.93 -6.97 10.60
N THR A 242 28.96 -6.16 10.31
CA THR A 242 30.33 -6.64 10.14
C THR A 242 30.95 -7.12 11.45
N ASP A 243 30.61 -6.48 12.57
CA ASP A 243 31.17 -6.77 13.89
C ASP A 243 30.18 -6.40 15.04
N THR A 244 30.52 -6.84 16.24
CA THR A 244 29.72 -6.59 17.45
C THR A 244 29.65 -5.09 17.83
N ALA A 245 30.65 -4.29 17.51
CA ALA A 245 30.64 -2.87 17.80
C ALA A 245 29.55 -2.19 16.96
N SER A 246 29.50 -2.49 15.67
CA SER A 246 28.46 -2.04 14.75
C SER A 246 27.07 -2.51 15.18
N ALA A 247 26.92 -3.76 15.60
CA ALA A 247 25.66 -4.27 16.13
C ALA A 247 25.18 -3.46 17.35
N ASN A 248 26.07 -3.10 18.24
CA ASN A 248 25.73 -2.27 19.40
C ASN A 248 25.27 -0.85 19.00
N VAL A 249 25.85 -0.27 17.94
CA VAL A 249 25.38 1.04 17.44
C VAL A 249 23.96 0.94 16.91
N PHE A 250 23.65 -0.06 16.09
CA PHE A 250 22.29 -0.27 15.58
C PHE A 250 21.30 -0.61 16.70
N ARG A 251 21.68 -1.43 17.69
CA ARG A 251 20.85 -1.69 18.88
C ARG A 251 20.52 -0.39 19.62
N ASN A 252 21.51 0.46 19.82
CA ASN A 252 21.31 1.74 20.52
C ASN A 252 20.38 2.66 19.73
N ALA A 253 20.51 2.70 18.40
CA ALA A 253 19.59 3.44 17.54
C ALA A 253 18.14 2.96 17.66
N VAL A 254 17.90 1.65 17.66
CA VAL A 254 16.56 1.08 17.90
C VAL A 254 16.03 1.46 19.28
N ASN A 255 16.88 1.42 20.32
CA ASN A 255 16.47 1.85 21.66
C ASN A 255 16.14 3.34 21.74
N GLU A 256 16.84 4.21 21.01
CA GLU A 256 16.51 5.63 20.95
C GLU A 256 15.19 5.86 20.19
N LEU A 257 14.95 5.14 19.09
CA LEU A 257 13.63 5.13 18.42
C LEU A 257 12.50 4.77 19.38
N LYS A 258 12.71 3.75 20.22
CA LYS A 258 11.73 3.37 21.27
C LYS A 258 11.47 4.51 22.24
N LYS A 259 12.51 5.14 22.76
CA LYS A 259 12.36 6.25 23.72
C LYS A 259 11.57 7.40 23.13
N ILE A 260 11.83 7.77 21.86
CA ILE A 260 11.13 8.82 21.16
C ILE A 260 9.66 8.46 20.92
N GLY A 261 9.40 7.21 20.48
CA GLY A 261 8.04 6.71 20.28
C GLY A 261 7.22 6.61 21.57
N LEU A 262 7.90 6.48 22.72
CA LEU A 262 7.26 6.39 24.04
C LEU A 262 7.13 7.75 24.73
N ALA A 263 7.83 8.80 24.27
CA ALA A 263 7.76 10.13 24.85
C ALA A 263 6.43 10.80 24.45
N SER A 264 5.55 10.99 25.44
CA SER A 264 4.19 11.56 25.24
C SER A 264 4.15 13.01 24.79
N ASP A 265 5.28 13.70 24.86
CA ASP A 265 5.47 15.14 24.54
C ASP A 265 6.48 15.39 23.40
N GLY A 266 6.97 14.32 22.77
CA GLY A 266 7.99 14.40 21.73
C GLY A 266 7.46 14.86 20.38
N LYS A 267 8.34 15.46 19.54
CA LYS A 267 8.09 15.88 18.15
C LYS A 267 7.43 14.76 17.30
N TYR A 268 7.63 13.51 17.66
CA TYR A 268 7.14 12.33 16.94
C TYR A 268 5.95 11.64 17.66
N ALA A 269 5.54 12.09 18.84
CA ALA A 269 4.43 11.51 19.58
C ALA A 269 3.10 11.52 18.79
N ALA A 270 2.89 12.59 18.01
CA ALA A 270 1.73 12.70 17.13
C ALA A 270 1.77 11.75 15.90
N MET A 271 2.95 11.21 15.58
CA MET A 271 3.15 10.31 14.43
C MET A 271 3.06 8.83 14.84
N ILE A 272 3.17 8.52 16.13
CA ILE A 272 3.12 7.15 16.67
C ILE A 272 1.85 7.01 17.52
N PRO A 273 0.84 6.28 17.05
CA PRO A 273 -0.36 6.03 17.83
C PRO A 273 -0.03 5.44 19.21
N PRO A 274 -0.75 5.84 20.29
CA PRO A 274 -0.47 5.39 21.66
C PRO A 274 -0.41 3.86 21.83
N ASN A 275 -1.17 3.14 21.04
CA ASN A 275 -1.23 1.69 21.00
C ASN A 275 0.02 1.05 20.34
N VAL A 276 0.64 1.73 19.35
CA VAL A 276 1.92 1.32 18.78
C VAL A 276 3.06 1.55 19.78
N ALA A 277 2.97 2.59 20.61
CA ALA A 277 3.96 2.87 21.66
C ALA A 277 4.07 1.71 22.66
N GLY A 278 2.94 1.09 23.06
CA GLY A 278 2.94 -0.09 23.95
C GLY A 278 3.65 -1.29 23.32
N ALA A 279 3.41 -1.56 22.05
CA ALA A 279 4.08 -2.63 21.33
C ALA A 279 5.59 -2.36 21.16
N LEU A 280 5.97 -1.14 20.82
CA LEU A 280 7.37 -0.73 20.74
C LEU A 280 8.09 -0.86 22.09
N ALA A 281 7.39 -0.60 23.22
CA ALA A 281 7.96 -0.76 24.57
C ALA A 281 8.33 -2.22 24.85
N ALA A 282 7.52 -3.17 24.39
CA ALA A 282 7.71 -4.60 24.63
C ALA A 282 8.85 -5.21 23.80
N ILE A 283 9.21 -4.60 22.65
CA ILE A 283 10.25 -5.08 21.76
C ILE A 283 11.63 -4.62 22.29
N GLY A 284 12.49 -5.58 22.68
CA GLY A 284 13.89 -5.32 23.07
C GLY A 284 14.86 -5.77 21.98
N PRO A 285 15.67 -4.88 21.36
CA PRO A 285 16.74 -5.33 20.49
C PRO A 285 17.83 -6.04 21.27
N GLU A 286 18.11 -7.29 20.92
CA GLU A 286 19.17 -8.09 21.49
C GLU A 286 20.37 -8.12 20.54
N VAL A 287 21.59 -8.17 21.09
CA VAL A 287 22.82 -8.35 20.30
C VAL A 287 23.37 -9.73 20.58
N SER A 288 23.51 -10.52 19.50
CA SER A 288 24.17 -11.82 19.52
C SER A 288 25.34 -11.81 18.52
N GLY A 289 26.56 -11.69 19.02
CA GLY A 289 27.73 -11.52 18.16
C GLY A 289 27.63 -10.23 17.33
N ASN A 290 27.56 -10.37 16.03
CA ASN A 290 27.44 -9.26 15.08
C ASN A 290 26.00 -9.12 14.53
N GLU A 291 25.00 -9.61 15.25
CA GLU A 291 23.60 -9.51 14.88
C GLU A 291 22.83 -8.66 15.89
N VAL A 292 21.85 -7.90 15.36
CA VAL A 292 20.81 -7.25 16.17
C VAL A 292 19.51 -7.94 15.86
N VAL A 293 18.88 -8.54 16.88
CA VAL A 293 17.63 -9.28 16.73
C VAL A 293 16.52 -8.57 17.49
N LEU A 294 15.40 -8.35 16.80
CA LEU A 294 14.15 -7.89 17.40
C LEU A 294 13.15 -9.05 17.29
N ASP A 295 12.81 -9.66 18.42
CA ASP A 295 11.77 -10.69 18.48
C ASP A 295 10.42 -10.03 18.72
N LEU A 296 9.53 -10.16 17.74
CA LEU A 296 8.18 -9.61 17.77
C LEU A 296 7.14 -10.61 18.30
N GLY A 297 7.54 -11.85 18.61
CA GLY A 297 6.63 -12.90 19.04
C GLY A 297 5.82 -12.54 20.26
N SER A 298 6.44 -11.87 21.24
CA SER A 298 5.72 -11.40 22.44
C SER A 298 4.62 -10.40 22.14
N VAL A 299 4.80 -9.56 21.14
CA VAL A 299 3.83 -8.54 20.72
C VAL A 299 2.73 -9.17 19.87
N LEU A 300 3.09 -10.09 18.97
CA LEU A 300 2.15 -10.76 18.07
C LEU A 300 1.22 -11.72 18.81
N ASN A 301 1.68 -12.31 19.92
CA ASN A 301 0.89 -13.20 20.76
C ASN A 301 0.12 -12.47 21.89
N ASP A 302 0.34 -11.17 22.07
CA ASP A 302 -0.47 -10.33 22.96
C ASP A 302 -1.57 -9.64 22.15
N LYS A 303 -2.82 -10.07 22.35
CA LYS A 303 -3.98 -9.56 21.61
C LYS A 303 -4.14 -8.04 21.67
N ALA A 304 -3.86 -7.42 22.82
CA ALA A 304 -4.00 -5.98 22.97
C ALA A 304 -2.89 -5.24 22.22
N GLN A 305 -1.65 -5.73 22.30
CA GLN A 305 -0.53 -5.15 21.57
C GLN A 305 -0.63 -5.37 20.07
N LEU A 306 -1.04 -6.57 19.64
CA LEU A 306 -1.26 -6.87 18.22
C LEU A 306 -2.38 -6.02 17.62
N ASN A 307 -3.51 -5.90 18.32
CA ASN A 307 -4.58 -4.98 17.89
C ASN A 307 -4.06 -3.54 17.83
N GLY A 308 -3.23 -3.14 18.79
CA GLY A 308 -2.56 -1.87 18.79
C GLY A 308 -1.70 -1.62 17.55
N LEU A 309 -0.91 -2.60 17.13
CA LEU A 309 -0.07 -2.51 15.93
C LEU A 309 -0.89 -2.53 14.63
N LEU A 310 -1.90 -3.39 14.56
CA LEU A 310 -2.64 -3.62 13.32
C LEU A 310 -3.79 -2.63 13.12
N GLN A 311 -4.41 -2.11 14.19
CA GLN A 311 -5.46 -1.11 14.08
C GLN A 311 -5.03 0.15 13.32
N PRO A 312 -3.86 0.75 13.51
CA PRO A 312 -3.39 1.81 12.64
C PRO A 312 -3.19 1.35 11.20
N ILE A 313 -2.61 0.16 10.98
CA ILE A 313 -2.40 -0.38 9.62
C ILE A 313 -3.74 -0.71 8.96
N LEU A 314 -4.68 -1.27 9.71
CA LEU A 314 -6.03 -1.61 9.24
C LEU A 314 -6.93 -0.36 9.17
N SER A 315 -6.74 0.63 10.05
CA SER A 315 -7.40 1.93 9.98
C SER A 315 -6.66 2.90 9.06
N ASP A 316 -5.34 2.81 8.91
CA ASP A 316 -4.51 3.53 7.93
C ASP A 316 -4.51 2.90 6.53
N SER A 317 -5.09 1.73 6.35
CA SER A 317 -5.63 1.37 5.03
C SER A 317 -6.72 2.37 4.58
N GLN A 318 -7.16 3.28 5.47
CA GLN A 318 -8.02 4.43 5.21
C GLN A 318 -7.34 5.59 4.44
N PRO A 319 -6.08 6.02 4.68
CA PRO A 319 -5.40 6.97 3.81
C PRO A 319 -5.26 6.42 2.41
N ASP A 320 -4.84 5.16 2.25
CA ASP A 320 -4.76 4.51 0.94
C ASP A 320 -6.14 4.42 0.25
N GLN A 321 -7.20 4.19 1.01
CA GLN A 321 -8.56 4.22 0.44
C GLN A 321 -8.98 5.64 0.05
N ARG A 322 -8.69 6.67 0.86
CA ARG A 322 -8.95 8.07 0.51
C ARG A 322 -8.11 8.51 -0.66
N GLU A 323 -6.82 8.22 -0.65
CA GLU A 323 -5.92 8.50 -1.77
C GLU A 323 -6.38 7.78 -3.04
N ASN A 324 -6.72 6.51 -2.96
CA ASN A 324 -7.21 5.75 -4.10
C ASN A 324 -8.55 6.30 -4.62
N LYS A 325 -9.46 6.70 -3.73
CA LYS A 325 -10.72 7.35 -4.12
C LYS A 325 -10.47 8.69 -4.80
N MET A 326 -9.62 9.53 -4.21
CA MET A 326 -9.27 10.82 -4.80
C MET A 326 -8.57 10.65 -6.15
N ARG A 327 -7.71 9.65 -6.30
CA ARG A 327 -7.07 9.31 -7.57
C ARG A 327 -8.10 8.85 -8.60
N GLN A 328 -9.08 8.02 -8.21
CA GLN A 328 -10.17 7.60 -9.11
C GLN A 328 -11.07 8.77 -9.52
N ILE A 329 -11.39 9.69 -8.60
CA ILE A 329 -12.12 10.93 -8.88
C ILE A 329 -11.34 11.75 -9.91
N MET A 330 -10.03 11.94 -9.70
CA MET A 330 -9.19 12.70 -10.63
C MET A 330 -9.08 12.03 -12.01
N LEU A 331 -8.94 10.72 -12.05
CA LEU A 331 -8.95 9.97 -13.33
C LEU A 331 -10.27 10.13 -14.07
N ALA A 332 -11.40 10.11 -13.36
CA ALA A 332 -12.71 10.38 -13.97
C ALA A 332 -12.80 11.81 -14.51
N MET A 333 -12.26 12.80 -13.79
CA MET A 333 -12.19 14.19 -14.28
C MET A 333 -11.27 14.34 -15.51
N LEU A 334 -10.14 13.64 -15.55
CA LEU A 334 -9.24 13.63 -16.71
C LEU A 334 -9.87 12.90 -17.91
N ASN A 335 -10.61 11.82 -17.70
CA ASN A 335 -11.38 11.14 -18.74
C ASN A 335 -12.50 12.05 -19.27
N PHE A 336 -13.17 12.80 -18.40
CA PHE A 336 -14.14 13.83 -18.77
C PHE A 336 -13.46 14.92 -19.62
N GLU A 337 -12.30 15.44 -19.18
CA GLU A 337 -11.52 16.44 -19.93
C GLU A 337 -11.11 15.92 -21.30
N SER A 338 -10.65 14.68 -21.40
CA SER A 338 -10.32 14.05 -22.69
C SER A 338 -11.52 13.99 -23.65
N ALA A 339 -12.72 13.73 -23.12
CA ALA A 339 -13.95 13.62 -23.91
C ALA A 339 -14.53 14.99 -24.31
N TYR A 340 -14.47 15.97 -23.39
CA TYR A 340 -15.14 17.26 -23.54
C TYR A 340 -14.18 18.44 -23.72
N GLN A 341 -12.87 18.21 -23.72
CA GLN A 341 -11.79 19.20 -23.87
C GLN A 341 -11.80 20.29 -22.79
N SER A 342 -12.35 19.96 -21.64
CA SER A 342 -12.36 20.78 -20.43
C SER A 342 -12.61 19.91 -19.19
N PHE A 343 -12.12 20.32 -18.03
CA PHE A 343 -12.55 19.74 -16.76
C PHE A 343 -14.06 19.90 -16.57
N PRO A 344 -14.71 19.09 -15.72
CA PRO A 344 -16.10 19.33 -15.39
C PRO A 344 -16.27 20.74 -14.79
N ALA A 345 -17.36 21.42 -15.13
CA ALA A 345 -17.71 22.65 -14.44
C ALA A 345 -18.03 22.37 -12.97
N TYR A 346 -17.90 23.34 -12.08
CA TYR A 346 -18.21 23.12 -10.66
C TYR A 346 -19.66 22.68 -10.42
N ALA A 347 -20.55 23.00 -11.35
CA ALA A 347 -21.95 22.62 -11.32
C ALA A 347 -22.53 22.44 -12.75
N ILE A 348 -23.57 21.63 -12.86
CA ILE A 348 -24.53 21.71 -13.96
C ILE A 348 -25.40 22.93 -13.67
N VAL A 349 -25.53 23.82 -14.63
CA VAL A 349 -26.27 25.09 -14.48
C VAL A 349 -27.45 25.14 -15.44
N ASP A 350 -28.46 25.95 -15.11
CA ASP A 350 -29.54 26.29 -16.03
C ASP A 350 -29.11 27.38 -17.02
N LYS A 351 -30.04 27.79 -17.88
CA LYS A 351 -29.82 28.85 -18.89
C LYS A 351 -29.49 30.24 -18.30
N ASP A 352 -29.80 30.45 -17.05
CA ASP A 352 -29.55 31.69 -16.29
C ASP A 352 -28.29 31.55 -15.40
N GLU A 353 -27.44 30.52 -15.66
CA GLU A 353 -26.23 30.13 -14.91
C GLU A 353 -26.46 29.77 -13.46
N LYS A 354 -27.70 29.48 -13.07
CA LYS A 354 -28.02 29.05 -11.72
C LYS A 354 -27.58 27.58 -11.51
N PRO A 355 -26.78 27.27 -10.46
CA PRO A 355 -26.30 25.92 -10.22
C PRO A 355 -27.45 24.98 -9.82
N LEU A 356 -27.56 23.87 -10.51
CA LEU A 356 -28.58 22.82 -10.31
C LEU A 356 -27.99 21.59 -9.61
N LEU A 357 -26.92 21.01 -10.16
CA LEU A 357 -26.31 19.75 -9.68
C LEU A 357 -24.79 19.89 -9.60
N SER A 358 -24.16 19.16 -8.69
CA SER A 358 -22.72 19.16 -8.48
C SER A 358 -21.94 18.55 -9.67
N TRP A 359 -20.68 18.96 -9.83
CA TRP A 359 -19.70 18.31 -10.72
C TRP A 359 -19.60 16.78 -10.51
N ARG A 360 -19.88 16.29 -9.30
CA ARG A 360 -19.85 14.86 -8.97
C ARG A 360 -20.85 14.08 -9.80
N VAL A 361 -22.00 14.69 -10.13
CA VAL A 361 -22.99 14.10 -11.01
C VAL A 361 -22.47 14.03 -12.45
N GLN A 362 -21.76 15.08 -12.93
CA GLN A 362 -21.20 15.10 -14.28
C GLN A 362 -20.21 13.97 -14.57
N ILE A 363 -19.44 13.56 -13.55
CA ILE A 363 -18.40 12.52 -13.75
C ILE A 363 -18.90 11.09 -13.50
N LEU A 364 -20.17 10.88 -13.12
CA LEU A 364 -20.73 9.54 -12.90
C LEU A 364 -20.52 8.57 -14.06
N PRO A 365 -20.69 8.97 -15.35
CA PRO A 365 -20.46 8.07 -16.48
C PRO A 365 -19.01 7.58 -16.56
N PHE A 366 -18.05 8.36 -16.08
CA PHE A 366 -16.61 8.02 -16.07
C PHE A 366 -16.20 7.25 -14.82
N LEU A 367 -17.15 6.96 -13.93
CA LEU A 367 -17.01 6.17 -12.71
C LEU A 367 -17.80 4.85 -12.77
N GLU A 368 -18.20 4.42 -13.96
CA GLU A 368 -19.07 3.24 -14.20
C GLU A 368 -20.46 3.35 -13.56
N HIS A 369 -20.93 4.57 -13.27
CA HIS A 369 -22.25 4.88 -12.71
C HIS A 369 -23.21 5.52 -13.72
N THR A 370 -23.15 5.11 -14.98
CA THR A 370 -24.01 5.65 -16.07
C THR A 370 -25.51 5.46 -15.78
N GLU A 371 -25.90 4.35 -15.18
CA GLU A 371 -27.30 4.10 -14.82
C GLU A 371 -27.79 5.12 -13.77
N LEU A 372 -26.97 5.45 -12.78
CA LEU A 372 -27.30 6.46 -11.78
C LEU A 372 -27.37 7.86 -12.42
N TYR A 373 -26.43 8.18 -13.31
CA TYR A 373 -26.43 9.46 -14.05
C TYR A 373 -27.77 9.63 -14.82
N ASN A 374 -28.23 8.60 -15.51
CA ASN A 374 -29.45 8.61 -16.28
C ASN A 374 -30.74 8.76 -15.45
N LYS A 375 -30.68 8.52 -14.13
CA LYS A 375 -31.81 8.77 -13.22
C LYS A 375 -31.97 10.25 -12.89
N PHE A 376 -30.91 11.07 -13.01
CA PHE A 376 -30.98 12.49 -12.71
C PHE A 376 -31.74 13.26 -13.76
N LYS A 377 -32.58 14.18 -13.33
CA LYS A 377 -33.13 15.26 -14.17
C LYS A 377 -32.15 16.42 -14.12
N LEU A 378 -31.34 16.55 -15.17
CA LEU A 378 -30.23 17.51 -15.20
C LEU A 378 -30.68 18.96 -15.28
N ASP A 379 -31.94 19.19 -15.64
CA ASP A 379 -32.61 20.50 -15.73
C ASP A 379 -33.36 20.89 -14.43
N GLU A 380 -33.35 20.00 -13.42
CA GLU A 380 -33.93 20.27 -12.10
C GLU A 380 -32.83 20.43 -11.04
N PRO A 381 -33.04 21.26 -9.98
CA PRO A 381 -32.07 21.41 -8.89
C PRO A 381 -31.92 20.10 -8.08
N TRP A 382 -30.80 20.00 -7.36
CA TRP A 382 -30.43 18.83 -6.54
C TRP A 382 -31.52 18.48 -5.47
N ASP A 383 -32.25 19.48 -4.98
CA ASP A 383 -33.31 19.38 -3.98
C ASP A 383 -34.73 19.35 -4.56
N SER A 384 -34.86 19.16 -5.87
CA SER A 384 -36.17 18.91 -6.50
C SER A 384 -36.82 17.64 -5.95
N PRO A 385 -38.16 17.49 -5.98
CA PRO A 385 -38.84 16.30 -5.51
C PRO A 385 -38.38 15.00 -6.17
N HIS A 386 -37.73 15.07 -7.32
CA HIS A 386 -37.14 13.96 -8.04
C HIS A 386 -35.71 13.72 -7.59
N ASN A 387 -34.81 14.69 -7.76
CA ASN A 387 -33.38 14.53 -7.56
C ASN A 387 -32.99 14.32 -6.08
N ILE A 388 -33.75 14.88 -5.14
CA ILE A 388 -33.48 14.72 -3.69
C ILE A 388 -33.47 13.25 -3.26
N LYS A 389 -34.23 12.37 -3.93
CA LYS A 389 -34.29 10.94 -3.64
C LYS A 389 -32.97 10.23 -3.96
N LEU A 390 -32.24 10.74 -4.95
CA LEU A 390 -30.98 10.16 -5.41
C LEU A 390 -29.81 10.50 -4.48
N VAL A 391 -29.99 11.40 -3.52
CA VAL A 391 -28.98 11.69 -2.49
C VAL A 391 -28.58 10.42 -1.72
N ASN A 392 -29.56 9.50 -1.50
CA ASN A 392 -29.32 8.24 -0.81
C ASN A 392 -28.61 7.18 -1.68
N GLU A 393 -28.48 7.42 -2.99
CA GLU A 393 -27.75 6.55 -3.92
C GLU A 393 -26.29 6.98 -4.10
N MET A 394 -25.68 7.64 -3.11
CA MET A 394 -24.31 8.11 -3.17
C MET A 394 -23.35 6.96 -3.48
N PRO A 395 -22.55 7.05 -4.58
CA PRO A 395 -21.50 6.07 -4.86
C PRO A 395 -20.50 5.93 -3.71
N VAL A 396 -20.09 4.70 -3.43
CA VAL A 396 -19.13 4.36 -2.36
C VAL A 396 -17.81 5.16 -2.53
N LEU A 397 -17.49 5.58 -3.74
CA LEU A 397 -16.35 6.41 -4.03
C LEU A 397 -16.38 7.76 -3.29
N PHE A 398 -17.56 8.34 -3.11
CA PHE A 398 -17.73 9.62 -2.42
C PHE A 398 -17.95 9.47 -0.90
N ALA A 399 -18.16 8.25 -0.41
CA ALA A 399 -18.32 7.97 1.01
C ALA A 399 -16.98 7.90 1.75
N ASP A 400 -16.94 8.32 3.00
CA ASP A 400 -15.82 8.05 3.91
C ASP A 400 -16.10 6.75 4.68
N HIS A 401 -15.06 5.93 4.92
CA HIS A 401 -15.26 4.60 5.52
C HIS A 401 -15.04 4.54 7.03
N SER A 402 -14.67 5.65 7.67
CA SER A 402 -14.53 5.63 9.12
C SER A 402 -15.89 5.46 9.80
N GLN A 403 -15.93 4.64 10.84
CA GLN A 403 -17.14 4.40 11.63
C GLN A 403 -17.70 5.71 12.23
N GLU A 404 -16.83 6.65 12.56
CA GLU A 404 -17.19 7.99 13.06
C GLU A 404 -17.96 8.82 12.02
N LEU A 405 -17.77 8.53 10.73
CA LEU A 405 -18.37 9.26 9.60
C LEU A 405 -19.56 8.52 8.96
N ALA A 406 -19.97 7.39 9.52
CA ALA A 406 -21.09 6.60 9.00
C ALA A 406 -22.39 7.42 8.89
N GLU A 407 -22.64 8.31 9.84
CA GLU A 407 -23.81 9.20 9.82
C GLU A 407 -23.77 10.25 8.69
N LEU A 408 -22.56 10.73 8.31
CA LEU A 408 -22.42 11.58 7.14
C LEU A 408 -22.76 10.82 5.85
N ASN A 409 -22.29 9.59 5.73
CA ASN A 409 -22.59 8.75 4.57
C ASN A 409 -24.09 8.45 4.45
N LYS A 410 -24.77 8.13 5.55
CA LYS A 410 -26.24 7.92 5.58
C LYS A 410 -27.00 9.20 5.18
N ALA A 411 -26.46 10.38 5.48
CA ALA A 411 -27.02 11.64 5.08
C ALA A 411 -26.65 12.06 3.64
N GLY A 412 -25.98 11.20 2.88
CA GLY A 412 -25.49 11.49 1.52
C GLY A 412 -24.44 12.62 1.48
N LYS A 413 -23.65 12.76 2.54
CA LYS A 413 -22.60 13.79 2.62
C LYS A 413 -21.23 13.21 2.28
N THR A 414 -20.45 13.99 1.55
CA THR A 414 -19.07 13.69 1.17
C THR A 414 -18.12 14.75 1.69
N ARG A 415 -16.89 14.33 1.96
CA ARG A 415 -15.78 15.21 2.33
C ARG A 415 -14.85 15.51 1.15
N PHE A 416 -15.06 14.84 0.02
CA PHE A 416 -14.29 15.10 -1.21
C PHE A 416 -14.90 16.28 -1.96
N VAL A 417 -14.22 17.43 -1.90
CA VAL A 417 -14.65 18.69 -2.48
C VAL A 417 -13.59 19.28 -3.39
N VAL A 418 -13.98 20.19 -4.27
CA VAL A 418 -13.04 20.93 -5.11
C VAL A 418 -12.81 22.33 -4.54
N PRO A 419 -11.58 22.88 -4.65
CA PRO A 419 -11.36 24.30 -4.34
C PRO A 419 -12.10 25.16 -5.35
N PHE A 420 -12.94 26.05 -4.85
CA PHE A 420 -13.75 26.97 -5.64
C PHE A 420 -13.32 28.42 -5.40
N GLY A 421 -13.14 29.20 -6.47
CA GLY A 421 -12.73 30.60 -6.40
C GLY A 421 -12.05 31.07 -7.69
N GLU A 422 -11.85 32.38 -7.81
CA GLU A 422 -11.31 33.02 -9.04
C GLU A 422 -9.95 32.47 -9.52
N ARG A 423 -9.14 31.96 -8.60
CA ARG A 423 -7.81 31.41 -8.87
C ARG A 423 -7.77 29.87 -8.89
N CYS A 424 -8.93 29.24 -8.88
CA CYS A 424 -9.05 27.78 -8.87
C CYS A 424 -9.46 27.26 -10.26
N ILE A 425 -9.20 25.95 -10.51
CA ILE A 425 -9.70 25.27 -11.72
C ILE A 425 -11.23 25.39 -11.81
N PHE A 426 -11.90 25.39 -10.65
CA PHE A 426 -13.35 25.45 -10.52
C PHE A 426 -13.75 26.88 -10.15
N SER A 427 -13.80 27.79 -11.14
CA SER A 427 -14.05 29.21 -10.93
C SER A 427 -15.36 29.73 -11.52
N GLY A 428 -16.09 28.93 -12.31
CA GLY A 428 -17.30 29.40 -13.01
C GLY A 428 -18.17 28.28 -13.56
N ALA A 429 -19.20 28.69 -14.31
CA ALA A 429 -20.16 27.77 -14.97
C ALA A 429 -19.54 26.90 -16.07
N GLN A 430 -18.33 27.22 -16.50
CA GLN A 430 -17.59 26.46 -17.51
C GLN A 430 -16.35 25.81 -16.86
N GLY A 431 -16.04 24.57 -17.27
CA GLY A 431 -14.84 23.87 -16.84
C GLY A 431 -13.57 24.47 -17.43
N ALA A 432 -12.50 24.54 -16.65
CA ALA A 432 -11.20 25.00 -17.14
C ALA A 432 -10.63 24.02 -18.16
N LYS A 433 -9.92 24.53 -19.17
CA LYS A 433 -9.15 23.72 -20.11
C LYS A 433 -7.77 23.41 -19.52
N LEU A 434 -7.22 22.26 -19.88
CA LEU A 434 -5.88 21.85 -19.39
C LEU A 434 -4.81 22.92 -19.68
N GLY A 435 -4.86 23.54 -20.85
CA GLY A 435 -3.92 24.60 -21.25
C GLY A 435 -4.09 25.93 -20.48
N GLN A 436 -5.13 26.11 -19.68
CA GLN A 436 -5.34 27.27 -18.84
C GLN A 436 -4.68 27.11 -17.45
N ILE A 437 -4.18 25.91 -17.12
CA ILE A 437 -3.48 25.63 -15.86
C ILE A 437 -2.02 26.04 -16.01
N THR A 438 -1.72 27.31 -15.82
CA THR A 438 -0.40 27.91 -16.08
C THR A 438 0.67 27.48 -15.08
N ASP A 439 0.28 27.11 -13.85
CA ASP A 439 1.20 26.70 -12.79
C ASP A 439 1.62 25.23 -12.92
N GLY A 440 1.06 24.54 -13.93
CA GLY A 440 1.29 23.12 -14.19
C GLY A 440 0.35 22.21 -13.39
N THR A 441 -0.13 21.17 -14.05
CA THR A 441 -1.10 20.20 -13.46
C THR A 441 -0.58 19.48 -12.21
N SER A 442 0.74 19.32 -12.11
CA SER A 442 1.40 18.72 -10.94
C SER A 442 1.47 19.64 -9.72
N ASN A 443 1.19 20.92 -9.87
CA ASN A 443 1.24 21.90 -8.79
C ASN A 443 -0.17 22.41 -8.40
N THR A 444 -1.17 22.22 -9.25
CA THR A 444 -2.50 22.76 -9.05
C THR A 444 -3.41 21.77 -8.33
N VAL A 445 -3.94 22.17 -7.17
CA VAL A 445 -4.88 21.36 -6.38
C VAL A 445 -6.24 21.31 -7.06
N ALA A 446 -6.78 20.10 -7.22
CA ALA A 446 -8.07 19.88 -7.89
C ALA A 446 -9.14 19.29 -6.95
N VAL A 447 -8.77 18.38 -6.05
CA VAL A 447 -9.69 17.80 -5.06
C VAL A 447 -9.03 17.81 -3.70
N VAL A 448 -9.80 18.09 -2.66
CA VAL A 448 -9.36 18.04 -1.26
C VAL A 448 -10.35 17.24 -0.42
N ASN A 449 -9.85 16.70 0.69
CA ASN A 449 -10.66 16.06 1.69
C ASN A 449 -10.78 17.01 2.89
N VAL A 450 -11.99 17.53 3.12
CA VAL A 450 -12.27 18.51 4.19
C VAL A 450 -12.60 17.87 5.53
N VAL A 451 -12.57 18.63 6.61
CA VAL A 451 -13.03 18.16 7.93
C VAL A 451 -14.52 17.76 7.93
N PRO A 452 -14.97 16.88 8.84
CA PRO A 452 -16.37 16.38 8.85
C PRO A 452 -17.42 17.49 8.86
N ASP A 453 -17.18 18.57 9.60
CA ASP A 453 -18.11 19.72 9.70
C ASP A 453 -18.26 20.50 8.39
N ALA A 454 -17.30 20.37 7.48
CA ALA A 454 -17.33 20.97 6.15
C ALA A 454 -17.86 20.01 5.06
N ALA A 455 -18.33 18.81 5.43
CA ALA A 455 -18.89 17.84 4.49
C ALA A 455 -20.18 18.37 3.83
N VAL A 456 -20.31 18.12 2.52
CA VAL A 456 -21.42 18.61 1.70
C VAL A 456 -22.28 17.46 1.17
N ILE A 457 -23.57 17.71 0.91
CA ILE A 457 -24.40 16.73 0.18
C ILE A 457 -23.80 16.53 -1.22
N TRP A 458 -23.58 15.28 -1.60
CA TRP A 458 -22.78 14.93 -2.79
C TRP A 458 -23.39 15.44 -4.12
N THR A 459 -24.71 15.57 -4.19
CA THR A 459 -25.42 16.09 -5.37
C THR A 459 -25.53 17.61 -5.39
N LYS A 460 -25.35 18.25 -4.22
CA LYS A 460 -25.48 19.70 -4.07
C LYS A 460 -24.27 20.40 -4.67
N PRO A 461 -24.46 21.46 -5.50
CA PRO A 461 -23.38 22.25 -6.07
C PRO A 461 -22.78 23.23 -5.05
N VAL A 462 -22.17 22.66 -4.01
CA VAL A 462 -21.43 23.37 -2.96
C VAL A 462 -20.13 22.66 -2.75
N ASP A 463 -19.06 23.42 -2.67
CA ASP A 463 -17.69 22.94 -2.52
C ASP A 463 -16.89 23.84 -1.58
N TRP A 464 -15.56 23.61 -1.49
CA TRP A 464 -14.71 24.38 -0.59
C TRP A 464 -14.40 25.77 -1.19
N ASN A 465 -15.07 26.80 -0.67
CA ASN A 465 -14.76 28.18 -1.02
C ASN A 465 -13.45 28.62 -0.37
N VAL A 466 -12.41 28.82 -1.18
CA VAL A 466 -11.05 29.10 -0.73
C VAL A 466 -10.96 30.56 -0.25
N ASP A 467 -10.83 30.75 1.05
CA ASP A 467 -10.47 32.05 1.63
C ASP A 467 -8.96 32.24 1.63
N LEU A 468 -8.44 33.05 0.70
CA LEU A 468 -7.00 33.34 0.62
C LEU A 468 -6.42 34.02 1.88
N LYS A 469 -7.26 34.57 2.76
CA LYS A 469 -6.82 35.13 4.06
C LYS A 469 -6.73 34.02 5.12
N ALA A 470 -7.52 32.95 4.99
CA ALA A 470 -7.56 31.82 5.90
C ALA A 470 -7.58 30.47 5.12
N PRO A 471 -6.54 30.13 4.32
CA PRO A 471 -6.56 29.02 3.38
C PRO A 471 -6.62 27.63 4.05
N LYS A 472 -6.40 27.55 5.34
CA LYS A 472 -6.51 26.31 6.14
C LYS A 472 -7.94 26.04 6.64
N LYS A 473 -8.84 27.01 6.53
CA LYS A 473 -10.22 26.90 7.05
C LYS A 473 -10.98 25.82 6.26
N GLY A 474 -11.56 24.87 6.99
CA GLY A 474 -12.27 23.73 6.42
C GLY A 474 -11.40 22.53 6.08
N LEU A 475 -10.06 22.69 6.01
CA LEU A 475 -9.13 21.57 5.82
C LEU A 475 -8.72 20.92 7.15
N PHE A 476 -8.58 21.72 8.20
CA PHE A 476 -8.07 21.24 9.50
C PHE A 476 -8.94 21.74 10.66
N ASN A 477 -8.96 20.97 11.73
CA ASN A 477 -9.44 21.34 13.07
C ASN A 477 -8.59 20.61 14.12
N GLU A 478 -8.92 20.74 15.41
CA GLU A 478 -8.16 20.11 16.50
C GLU A 478 -8.11 18.58 16.40
N ALA A 479 -9.18 17.95 15.93
CA ALA A 479 -9.28 16.49 15.78
C ALA A 479 -8.73 15.97 14.43
N HIS A 480 -8.64 16.85 13.40
CA HIS A 480 -8.24 16.47 12.04
C HIS A 480 -7.10 17.37 11.57
N THR A 481 -5.89 16.93 11.84
CA THR A 481 -4.64 17.66 11.55
C THR A 481 -4.02 17.30 10.19
N ILE A 482 -4.58 16.33 9.48
CA ILE A 482 -4.13 15.84 8.17
C ILE A 482 -5.25 16.02 7.15
N ALA A 483 -4.93 16.62 6.00
CA ALA A 483 -5.81 16.70 4.84
C ALA A 483 -5.16 16.07 3.61
N HIS A 484 -5.93 15.30 2.84
CA HIS A 484 -5.46 14.76 1.56
C HIS A 484 -5.81 15.76 0.45
N ILE A 485 -4.86 15.92 -0.47
CA ILE A 485 -5.01 16.78 -1.64
C ILE A 485 -4.67 15.98 -2.90
N ALA A 486 -5.52 16.07 -3.91
CA ALA A 486 -5.26 15.55 -5.24
C ALA A 486 -4.98 16.71 -6.19
N ARG A 487 -3.92 16.59 -6.99
CA ARG A 487 -3.55 17.57 -8.00
C ARG A 487 -4.17 17.22 -9.35
N ALA A 488 -4.24 18.19 -10.23
CA ALA A 488 -4.80 18.03 -11.58
C ALA A 488 -4.11 16.94 -12.43
N ALA A 489 -2.87 16.56 -12.09
CA ALA A 489 -2.15 15.41 -12.68
C ALA A 489 -2.47 14.06 -12.02
N ALA A 490 -3.54 13.96 -11.21
CA ALA A 490 -3.94 12.77 -10.45
C ALA A 490 -2.92 12.27 -9.41
N SER A 491 -1.90 13.04 -9.07
CA SER A 491 -1.04 12.76 -7.92
C SER A 491 -1.80 13.14 -6.63
N VAL A 492 -1.77 12.25 -5.65
CA VAL A 492 -2.40 12.48 -4.33
C VAL A 492 -1.32 12.50 -3.28
N THR A 493 -1.38 13.47 -2.38
CA THR A 493 -0.50 13.60 -1.22
C THR A 493 -1.32 14.07 -0.02
N PHE A 494 -0.76 13.98 1.18
CA PHE A 494 -1.35 14.61 2.35
C PHE A 494 -0.57 15.87 2.75
N VAL A 495 -1.24 16.77 3.44
CA VAL A 495 -0.66 17.96 4.08
C VAL A 495 -1.12 18.00 5.53
N THR A 496 -0.28 18.54 6.39
CA THR A 496 -0.53 18.66 7.82
C THR A 496 -0.93 20.09 8.21
N SER A 497 -1.55 20.25 9.36
CA SER A 497 -2.06 21.56 9.81
C SER A 497 -0.97 22.61 10.04
N ASP A 498 0.30 22.22 10.14
CA ASP A 498 1.46 23.09 10.24
C ASP A 498 1.99 23.60 8.89
N ILE A 499 1.46 23.11 7.75
CA ILE A 499 1.84 23.60 6.42
C ILE A 499 1.83 25.12 6.34
N ASP A 500 2.83 25.72 5.68
CA ASP A 500 2.83 27.17 5.46
C ASP A 500 1.64 27.58 4.57
N SER A 501 0.87 28.54 5.06
CA SER A 501 -0.28 29.10 4.33
C SER A 501 0.07 29.63 2.93
N LYS A 502 1.32 29.98 2.68
CA LYS A 502 1.79 30.38 1.34
C LYS A 502 1.83 29.19 0.37
N GLN A 503 2.18 28.02 0.85
CA GLN A 503 2.22 26.80 0.02
C GLN A 503 0.81 26.33 -0.40
N LEU A 504 -0.23 26.69 0.37
CA LEU A 504 -1.63 26.41 0.01
C LEU A 504 -2.24 27.43 -0.95
N LYS A 505 -1.56 28.55 -1.19
CA LYS A 505 -2.06 29.63 -2.07
C LYS A 505 -1.58 29.51 -3.51
N GLY A 506 -0.71 28.54 -3.81
CA GLY A 506 -0.12 28.28 -5.13
C GLY A 506 1.01 29.22 -5.44
#